data_211e2a4d916a4c19ecda7816b0b469cf
#
_entry.id   211e2a4d916a4c19ecda7816b0b469cf
#
_cell.length_a   1.000
_cell.length_b   1.000
_cell.length_c   1.000
_cell.angle_alpha   90.00
_cell.angle_beta   90.00
_cell.angle_gamma   90.00
#
_symmetry.space_group_name_H-M   'P 1'
#
loop_
_entity.id
_entity.type
_entity.pdbx_description
1 polymer ?
#
loop_
_entity_poly.entity_id
_entity_poly.type
_entity_poly.pdbx_seq_one_letter_code
_entity_poly.pdbx_strand_id
1 'polypeptide(L)'
;HMPFSPYYQDSYPTPNNSVSEAQKILEAAGYTKNGDYYEKDGTKAGCAVVVFGDDPTNKGKAQTFTQQMKDVGIEIRIDQHADSEFATILGNWDYDISFSGYSVSADATESTKQFYYSENNEGIGSKEIDALIDAMTLIEDDKERNLACNEIEKKHMAEFAFLGTITNGPDFVMVKKTLANYGPRLYKSMDWTAVGWMNS
;
A
#
# COMPACT_ATOMS: atom_id res chain seq x y z
N HIS A 1 -7.51 -3.96 6.78
CA HIS A 1 -7.45 -5.40 7.16
C HIS A 1 -7.01 -6.29 6.00
N MET A 2 -6.31 -7.37 6.32
CA MET A 2 -5.96 -8.41 5.32
C MET A 2 -7.17 -9.28 4.99
N PRO A 3 -7.30 -9.81 3.76
CA PRO A 3 -8.47 -10.60 3.34
C PRO A 3 -8.78 -11.84 4.18
N PHE A 4 -7.81 -12.35 4.93
CA PHE A 4 -8.02 -13.48 5.84
C PHE A 4 -8.39 -13.05 7.27
N SER A 5 -8.44 -11.75 7.56
CA SER A 5 -8.91 -11.26 8.85
C SER A 5 -10.42 -11.48 9.01
N PRO A 6 -10.90 -11.91 10.20
CA PRO A 6 -12.34 -12.02 10.45
C PRO A 6 -13.07 -10.68 10.41
N TYR A 7 -12.33 -9.58 10.43
CA TYR A 7 -12.85 -8.21 10.37
C TYR A 7 -12.72 -7.57 8.99
N TYR A 8 -12.19 -8.31 7.99
CA TYR A 8 -12.05 -7.80 6.64
C TYR A 8 -13.40 -7.39 6.06
N GLN A 9 -13.45 -6.22 5.51
CA GLN A 9 -14.55 -5.71 4.71
C GLN A 9 -13.97 -5.15 3.42
N ASP A 10 -14.61 -5.42 2.30
CA ASP A 10 -14.27 -4.75 1.04
C ASP A 10 -14.92 -3.36 1.05
N SER A 11 -14.30 -2.48 1.82
CA SER A 11 -14.82 -1.14 2.11
C SER A 11 -14.77 -0.21 0.90
N TYR A 12 -13.91 -0.54 -0.04
CA TYR A 12 -13.74 0.25 -1.27
C TYR A 12 -13.49 -0.70 -2.44
N PRO A 13 -14.57 -1.27 -3.02
CA PRO A 13 -14.44 -2.19 -4.14
C PRO A 13 -13.69 -1.50 -5.28
N THR A 14 -12.56 -2.08 -5.65
CA THR A 14 -11.75 -1.56 -6.76
C THR A 14 -12.57 -1.67 -8.04
N PRO A 15 -12.80 -0.56 -8.76
CA PRO A 15 -13.46 -0.62 -10.06
C PRO A 15 -12.71 -1.59 -10.99
N ASN A 16 -13.44 -2.26 -11.85
CA ASN A 16 -12.81 -3.09 -12.89
C ASN A 16 -11.80 -2.25 -13.67
N ASN A 17 -10.64 -2.83 -13.95
CA ASN A 17 -9.63 -2.22 -14.80
C ASN A 17 -10.26 -1.84 -16.16
N SER A 18 -10.49 -0.55 -16.39
CA SER A 18 -11.14 -0.03 -17.56
C SER A 18 -10.42 1.20 -18.10
N VAL A 19 -9.67 1.00 -19.18
CA VAL A 19 -9.01 2.09 -19.90
C VAL A 19 -10.01 3.15 -20.32
N SER A 20 -11.18 2.74 -20.82
CA SER A 20 -12.19 3.69 -21.32
C SER A 20 -12.81 4.54 -20.20
N GLU A 21 -13.00 3.99 -19.00
CA GLU A 21 -13.50 4.78 -17.87
C GLU A 21 -12.45 5.77 -17.36
N ALA A 22 -11.19 5.34 -17.29
CA ALA A 22 -10.08 6.23 -16.92
C ALA A 22 -9.95 7.40 -17.93
N GLN A 23 -10.09 7.13 -19.23
CA GLN A 23 -10.08 8.16 -20.27
C GLN A 23 -11.24 9.15 -20.12
N LYS A 24 -12.46 8.67 -19.84
CA LYS A 24 -13.60 9.55 -19.56
C LYS A 24 -13.37 10.46 -18.35
N ILE A 25 -12.73 9.95 -17.31
CA ILE A 25 -12.39 10.76 -16.14
C ILE A 25 -11.40 11.87 -16.51
N LEU A 26 -10.37 11.57 -17.30
CA LEU A 26 -9.43 12.56 -17.79
C LEU A 26 -10.13 13.63 -18.65
N GLU A 27 -10.99 13.21 -19.58
CA GLU A 27 -11.76 14.12 -20.44
C GLU A 27 -12.71 15.01 -19.63
N ALA A 28 -13.40 14.44 -18.64
CA ALA A 28 -14.27 15.19 -17.72
C ALA A 28 -13.48 16.21 -16.88
N ALA A 29 -12.21 15.91 -16.56
CA ALA A 29 -11.31 16.83 -15.88
C ALA A 29 -10.70 17.90 -16.81
N GLY A 30 -11.04 17.89 -18.09
CA GLY A 30 -10.60 18.88 -19.08
C GLY A 30 -9.28 18.54 -19.76
N TYR A 31 -8.82 17.29 -19.66
CA TYR A 31 -7.68 16.84 -20.45
C TYR A 31 -8.13 16.47 -21.88
N THR A 32 -7.26 16.70 -22.84
CA THR A 32 -7.45 16.32 -24.24
C THR A 32 -6.32 15.41 -24.70
N LYS A 33 -6.62 14.43 -25.53
CA LYS A 33 -5.64 13.49 -26.04
C LYS A 33 -4.78 14.16 -27.12
N ASN A 34 -3.45 14.14 -26.91
CA ASN A 34 -2.46 14.61 -27.87
C ASN A 34 -1.38 13.52 -28.05
N GLY A 35 -1.41 12.86 -29.21
CA GLY A 35 -0.56 11.69 -29.47
C GLY A 35 -0.86 10.53 -28.54
N ASP A 36 0.15 10.03 -27.85
CA ASP A 36 0.04 8.90 -26.92
C ASP A 36 -0.56 9.29 -25.55
N TYR A 37 -0.55 10.59 -25.19
CA TYR A 37 -0.87 11.05 -23.84
C TYR A 37 -2.03 12.07 -23.84
N TYR A 38 -2.69 12.14 -22.70
CA TYR A 38 -3.61 13.23 -22.38
C TYR A 38 -2.81 14.43 -21.85
N GLU A 39 -3.26 15.63 -22.19
CA GLU A 39 -2.67 16.87 -21.71
C GLU A 39 -3.72 17.94 -21.43
N LYS A 40 -3.41 18.84 -20.52
CA LYS A 40 -4.20 20.00 -20.16
C LYS A 40 -3.27 21.20 -19.98
N ASP A 41 -3.60 22.31 -20.61
CA ASP A 41 -2.81 23.54 -20.55
C ASP A 41 -1.33 23.35 -20.93
N GLY A 42 -1.08 22.46 -21.91
CA GLY A 42 0.27 22.14 -22.38
C GLY A 42 1.07 21.20 -21.46
N THR A 43 0.45 20.70 -20.40
CA THR A 43 1.09 19.75 -19.47
C THR A 43 0.46 18.37 -19.62
N LYS A 44 1.29 17.35 -19.83
CA LYS A 44 0.83 15.96 -19.92
C LYS A 44 0.27 15.49 -18.57
N ALA A 45 -0.81 14.69 -18.66
CA ALA A 45 -1.25 13.89 -17.53
C ALA A 45 -0.16 12.87 -17.19
N GLY A 46 0.42 12.97 -16.00
CA GLY A 46 1.51 12.08 -15.62
C GLY A 46 1.98 12.29 -14.20
N CYS A 47 2.79 11.34 -13.74
CA CYS A 47 3.42 11.38 -12.44
C CYS A 47 4.72 10.56 -12.41
N ALA A 48 5.44 10.62 -11.28
CA ALA A 48 6.64 9.85 -11.03
C ALA A 48 6.35 8.65 -10.13
N VAL A 49 6.96 7.52 -10.48
CA VAL A 49 7.01 6.32 -9.63
C VAL A 49 8.43 6.14 -9.14
N VAL A 50 8.63 6.18 -7.82
CA VAL A 50 9.94 5.89 -7.23
C VAL A 50 10.13 4.38 -7.03
N VAL A 51 11.33 3.91 -7.35
CA VAL A 51 11.77 2.54 -7.16
C VAL A 51 13.10 2.55 -6.43
N PHE A 52 13.20 1.75 -5.38
CA PHE A 52 14.40 1.66 -4.56
C PHE A 52 15.16 0.36 -4.83
N GLY A 53 16.49 0.46 -4.79
CA GLY A 53 17.39 -0.66 -4.95
C GLY A 53 17.31 -1.35 -6.31
N ASP A 54 17.84 -2.56 -6.34
CA ASP A 54 17.97 -3.35 -7.57
C ASP A 54 17.01 -4.56 -7.64
N ASP A 55 15.99 -4.61 -6.78
CA ASP A 55 15.02 -5.70 -6.79
C ASP A 55 14.27 -5.76 -8.13
N PRO A 56 14.46 -6.85 -8.91
CA PRO A 56 13.81 -7.01 -10.20
C PRO A 56 12.28 -7.06 -10.10
N THR A 57 11.73 -7.47 -8.96
CA THR A 57 10.29 -7.53 -8.74
C THR A 57 9.68 -6.12 -8.70
N ASN A 58 10.31 -5.20 -7.96
CA ASN A 58 9.83 -3.82 -7.87
C ASN A 58 10.02 -3.07 -9.19
N LYS A 59 11.13 -3.29 -9.87
CA LYS A 59 11.36 -2.77 -11.23
C LYS A 59 10.30 -3.28 -12.22
N GLY A 60 10.00 -4.58 -12.17
CA GLY A 60 8.97 -5.19 -13.02
C GLY A 60 7.57 -4.64 -12.75
N LYS A 61 7.22 -4.39 -11.48
CA LYS A 61 5.95 -3.73 -11.10
C LYS A 61 5.86 -2.32 -11.71
N ALA A 62 6.91 -1.51 -11.53
CA ALA A 62 6.94 -0.15 -12.07
C ALA A 62 6.86 -0.12 -13.59
N GLN A 63 7.57 -1.02 -14.30
CA GLN A 63 7.49 -1.13 -15.75
C GLN A 63 6.10 -1.55 -16.24
N THR A 64 5.48 -2.53 -15.57
CA THR A 64 4.12 -2.98 -15.90
C THR A 64 3.12 -1.85 -15.69
N PHE A 65 3.21 -1.16 -14.57
CA PHE A 65 2.37 0.00 -14.27
C PHE A 65 2.55 1.11 -15.32
N THR A 66 3.78 1.43 -15.69
CA THR A 66 4.09 2.41 -16.75
C THR A 66 3.41 2.05 -18.06
N GLN A 67 3.46 0.78 -18.47
CA GLN A 67 2.81 0.35 -19.70
C GLN A 67 1.28 0.45 -19.61
N GLN A 68 0.69 0.01 -18.50
CA GLN A 68 -0.77 0.10 -18.29
C GLN A 68 -1.25 1.55 -18.27
N MET A 69 -0.50 2.46 -17.67
CA MET A 69 -0.83 3.89 -17.66
C MET A 69 -0.67 4.52 -19.04
N LYS A 70 0.31 4.10 -19.83
CA LYS A 70 0.46 4.52 -21.22
C LYS A 70 -0.75 4.11 -22.06
N ASP A 71 -1.32 2.92 -21.84
CA ASP A 71 -2.52 2.47 -22.55
C ASP A 71 -3.73 3.35 -22.23
N VAL A 72 -3.80 3.92 -21.04
CA VAL A 72 -4.80 4.95 -20.67
C VAL A 72 -4.48 6.29 -21.33
N GLY A 73 -3.20 6.61 -21.52
CA GLY A 73 -2.72 7.90 -22.00
C GLY A 73 -2.12 8.78 -20.91
N ILE A 74 -1.62 8.18 -19.84
CA ILE A 74 -0.93 8.84 -18.72
C ILE A 74 0.57 8.53 -18.80
N GLU A 75 1.41 9.55 -18.69
CA GLU A 75 2.87 9.41 -18.71
C GLU A 75 3.39 9.06 -17.30
N ILE A 76 4.07 7.94 -17.16
CA ILE A 76 4.74 7.57 -15.92
C ILE A 76 6.25 7.63 -16.10
N ARG A 77 6.91 8.42 -15.26
CA ARG A 77 8.36 8.47 -15.13
C ARG A 77 8.79 7.56 -13.98
N ILE A 78 9.74 6.66 -14.25
CA ILE A 78 10.34 5.85 -13.20
C ILE A 78 11.58 6.56 -12.67
N ASP A 79 11.58 6.91 -11.40
CA ASP A 79 12.71 7.49 -10.68
C ASP A 79 13.39 6.41 -9.84
N GLN A 80 14.60 6.04 -10.23
CA GLN A 80 15.38 4.99 -9.57
C GLN A 80 16.29 5.59 -8.51
N HIS A 81 16.21 5.09 -7.29
CA HIS A 81 16.99 5.53 -6.13
C HIS A 81 17.72 4.35 -5.46
N ALA A 82 18.77 4.67 -4.69
CA ALA A 82 19.40 3.67 -3.84
C ALA A 82 18.52 3.32 -2.63
N ASP A 83 18.64 2.10 -2.11
CA ASP A 83 17.89 1.69 -0.90
C ASP A 83 18.15 2.60 0.30
N SER A 84 19.35 3.16 0.40
CA SER A 84 19.72 4.09 1.47
C SER A 84 18.95 5.42 1.44
N GLU A 85 18.35 5.78 0.33
CA GLU A 85 17.57 7.02 0.16
C GLU A 85 16.11 6.86 0.55
N PHE A 86 15.65 5.60 0.77
CA PHE A 86 14.26 5.26 1.04
C PHE A 86 13.62 6.15 2.12
N ALA A 87 14.23 6.20 3.31
CA ALA A 87 13.67 6.96 4.43
C ALA A 87 13.64 8.47 4.17
N THR A 88 14.62 8.99 3.43
CA THR A 88 14.70 10.42 3.12
C THR A 88 13.63 10.83 2.10
N ILE A 89 13.49 10.07 1.03
CA ILE A 89 12.53 10.36 -0.04
C ILE A 89 11.10 10.21 0.47
N LEU A 90 10.79 9.12 1.20
CA LEU A 90 9.46 8.95 1.77
C LEU A 90 9.16 9.96 2.86
N GLY A 91 10.12 10.26 3.73
CA GLY A 91 9.93 11.23 4.80
C GLY A 91 9.79 12.69 4.33
N ASN A 92 10.34 13.01 3.17
CA ASN A 92 10.20 14.34 2.53
C ASN A 92 9.03 14.42 1.55
N TRP A 93 8.35 13.32 1.28
CA TRP A 93 7.27 13.24 0.28
C TRP A 93 7.71 13.60 -1.14
N ASP A 94 8.98 13.32 -1.48
CA ASP A 94 9.57 13.60 -2.80
C ASP A 94 9.19 12.53 -3.84
N TYR A 95 7.90 12.18 -3.91
CA TYR A 95 7.37 11.18 -4.85
C TYR A 95 5.88 11.36 -5.08
N ASP A 96 5.38 10.90 -6.21
CA ASP A 96 3.95 10.80 -6.47
C ASP A 96 3.43 9.40 -6.13
N ILE A 97 4.16 8.36 -6.53
CA ILE A 97 3.81 6.95 -6.28
C ILE A 97 5.07 6.20 -5.82
N SER A 98 4.92 5.35 -4.80
CA SER A 98 5.95 4.42 -4.34
C SER A 98 5.42 2.99 -4.30
N PHE A 99 6.19 2.05 -4.83
CA PHE A 99 5.98 0.62 -4.59
C PHE A 99 6.82 0.19 -3.40
N SER A 100 6.18 -0.01 -2.28
CA SER A 100 6.82 -0.48 -1.05
C SER A 100 6.02 -1.64 -0.44
N GLY A 101 6.63 -2.35 0.48
CA GLY A 101 6.01 -3.46 1.20
C GLY A 101 6.10 -3.22 2.70
N TYR A 102 5.02 -3.53 3.39
CA TYR A 102 4.94 -3.41 4.85
C TYR A 102 4.47 -4.71 5.47
N SER A 103 5.02 -5.01 6.63
CA SER A 103 4.47 -6.05 7.49
C SER A 103 3.34 -5.45 8.32
N VAL A 104 2.20 -6.08 8.30
CA VAL A 104 1.04 -5.66 9.08
C VAL A 104 0.86 -6.56 10.31
N SER A 105 0.37 -5.98 11.41
CA SER A 105 0.03 -6.73 12.62
C SER A 105 -1.37 -7.36 12.52
N ALA A 106 -1.69 -8.25 13.47
CA ALA A 106 -3.05 -8.79 13.60
C ALA A 106 -4.05 -7.69 14.00
N ASP A 107 -3.60 -6.73 14.76
CA ASP A 107 -4.36 -5.55 15.17
C ASP A 107 -4.19 -4.46 14.10
N ALA A 108 -5.28 -4.14 13.42
CA ALA A 108 -5.27 -3.12 12.38
C ALA A 108 -5.09 -1.69 12.92
N THR A 109 -5.23 -1.47 14.22
CA THR A 109 -5.10 -0.16 14.86
C THR A 109 -3.75 0.48 14.57
N GLU A 110 -2.68 -0.28 14.76
CA GLU A 110 -1.31 0.20 14.52
C GLU A 110 -1.09 0.58 13.05
N SER A 111 -1.53 -0.28 12.13
CA SER A 111 -1.40 -0.01 10.69
C SER A 111 -2.25 1.18 10.27
N THR A 112 -3.48 1.31 10.80
CA THR A 112 -4.36 2.45 10.53
C THR A 112 -3.73 3.75 10.98
N LYS A 113 -3.14 3.77 12.17
CA LYS A 113 -2.42 4.94 12.69
C LYS A 113 -1.17 5.24 11.87
N GLN A 114 -0.38 4.22 11.53
CA GLN A 114 0.85 4.39 10.76
C GLN A 114 0.59 5.07 9.42
N PHE A 115 -0.41 4.61 8.67
CA PHE A 115 -0.60 5.04 7.27
C PHE A 115 -1.60 6.18 7.09
N TYR A 116 -2.50 6.40 8.05
CA TYR A 116 -3.59 7.36 7.88
C TYR A 116 -3.53 8.55 8.85
N TYR A 117 -2.62 8.55 9.82
CA TYR A 117 -2.47 9.69 10.72
C TYR A 117 -1.63 10.78 10.07
N SER A 118 -2.18 11.99 9.94
CA SER A 118 -1.59 13.08 9.14
C SER A 118 -0.23 13.58 9.65
N GLU A 119 0.11 13.34 10.90
CA GLU A 119 1.38 13.77 11.51
C GLU A 119 2.47 12.68 11.48
N ASN A 120 2.16 11.48 10.99
CA ASN A 120 3.16 10.45 10.82
C ASN A 120 3.92 10.65 9.50
N ASN A 121 5.22 10.39 9.51
CA ASN A 121 6.09 10.54 8.33
C ASN A 121 5.65 9.75 7.11
N GLU A 122 4.93 8.66 7.31
CA GLU A 122 4.42 7.78 6.25
C GLU A 122 2.90 7.90 6.08
N GLY A 123 2.26 8.73 6.91
CA GLY A 123 0.81 8.87 6.96
C GLY A 123 0.29 9.90 5.96
N ILE A 124 -0.74 9.54 5.23
CA ILE A 124 -1.55 10.47 4.44
C ILE A 124 -2.90 10.59 5.12
N GLY A 125 -3.24 11.74 5.63
CA GLY A 125 -4.48 11.92 6.38
C GLY A 125 -4.90 13.37 6.51
N SER A 126 -6.00 13.56 7.22
CA SER A 126 -6.53 14.87 7.58
C SER A 126 -6.80 14.94 9.08
N LYS A 127 -6.97 16.14 9.63
CA LYS A 127 -7.31 16.32 11.05
C LYS A 127 -8.63 15.64 11.42
N GLU A 128 -9.53 15.46 10.47
CA GLU A 128 -10.77 14.73 10.69
C GLU A 128 -10.50 13.23 10.82
N ILE A 129 -9.63 12.68 10.00
CA ILE A 129 -9.20 11.27 10.09
C ILE A 129 -8.39 11.06 11.37
N ASP A 130 -7.49 11.97 11.74
CA ASP A 130 -6.74 11.92 13.01
C ASP A 130 -7.67 11.78 14.21
N ALA A 131 -8.73 12.60 14.26
CA ALA A 131 -9.70 12.54 15.36
C ALA A 131 -10.46 11.20 15.42
N LEU A 132 -10.74 10.59 14.27
CA LEU A 132 -11.36 9.25 14.21
C LEU A 132 -10.39 8.17 14.70
N ILE A 133 -9.13 8.27 14.34
CA ILE A 133 -8.07 7.36 14.80
C ILE A 133 -7.89 7.49 16.32
N ASP A 134 -7.82 8.70 16.84
CA ASP A 134 -7.71 8.93 18.28
C ASP A 134 -8.91 8.34 19.03
N ALA A 135 -10.11 8.55 18.53
CA ALA A 135 -11.32 7.95 19.13
C ALA A 135 -11.28 6.42 19.07
N MET A 136 -10.85 5.84 17.95
CA MET A 136 -10.71 4.38 17.77
C MET A 136 -9.75 3.79 18.80
N THR A 137 -8.63 4.46 19.10
CA THR A 137 -7.64 3.95 20.06
C THR A 137 -8.18 3.82 21.49
N LEU A 138 -9.29 4.48 21.81
CA LEU A 138 -9.94 4.43 23.12
C LEU A 138 -10.98 3.31 23.22
N ILE A 139 -11.27 2.59 22.12
CA ILE A 139 -12.22 1.47 22.12
C ILE A 139 -11.55 0.25 22.75
N GLU A 140 -12.05 -0.22 23.88
CA GLU A 140 -11.52 -1.38 24.61
C GLU A 140 -11.88 -2.72 23.93
N ASP A 141 -13.08 -2.82 23.36
CA ASP A 141 -13.52 -4.04 22.67
C ASP A 141 -12.77 -4.22 21.33
N ASP A 142 -12.04 -5.33 21.21
CA ASP A 142 -11.22 -5.62 20.05
C ASP A 142 -12.01 -5.67 18.74
N LYS A 143 -13.22 -6.21 18.77
CA LYS A 143 -14.07 -6.32 17.60
C LYS A 143 -14.56 -4.93 17.16
N GLU A 144 -15.04 -4.14 18.08
CA GLU A 144 -15.51 -2.79 17.79
C GLU A 144 -14.38 -1.90 17.28
N ARG A 145 -13.19 -2.00 17.88
CA ARG A 145 -11.99 -1.27 17.44
C ARG A 145 -11.59 -1.66 16.02
N ASN A 146 -11.54 -2.96 15.71
CA ASN A 146 -11.21 -3.42 14.37
C ASN A 146 -12.27 -3.04 13.31
N LEU A 147 -13.54 -2.99 13.67
CA LEU A 147 -14.60 -2.48 12.79
C LEU A 147 -14.46 -0.97 12.56
N ALA A 148 -14.07 -0.20 13.57
CA ALA A 148 -13.78 1.23 13.41
C ALA A 148 -12.64 1.48 12.41
N CYS A 149 -11.64 0.61 12.36
CA CYS A 149 -10.57 0.69 11.33
C CYS A 149 -11.14 0.65 9.90
N ASN A 150 -12.14 -0.18 9.63
CA ASN A 150 -12.76 -0.25 8.29
C ASN A 150 -13.47 1.06 7.92
N GLU A 151 -14.15 1.70 8.86
CA GLU A 151 -14.82 2.97 8.59
C GLU A 151 -13.83 4.11 8.36
N ILE A 152 -12.71 4.10 9.09
CA ILE A 152 -11.60 5.03 8.86
C ILE A 152 -10.97 4.80 7.48
N GLU A 153 -10.67 3.55 7.11
CA GLU A 153 -10.14 3.19 5.80
C GLU A 153 -11.06 3.65 4.68
N LYS A 154 -12.35 3.37 4.79
CA LYS A 154 -13.35 3.78 3.81
C LYS A 154 -13.40 5.30 3.62
N LYS A 155 -13.36 6.05 4.72
CA LYS A 155 -13.33 7.51 4.68
C LYS A 155 -12.04 8.02 4.07
N HIS A 156 -10.90 7.46 4.47
CA HIS A 156 -9.60 7.81 3.95
C HIS A 156 -9.51 7.58 2.43
N MET A 157 -9.97 6.42 1.97
CA MET A 157 -9.98 6.09 0.54
C MET A 157 -10.87 7.04 -0.27
N ALA A 158 -12.00 7.48 0.29
CA ALA A 158 -12.89 8.45 -0.36
C ALA A 158 -12.25 9.85 -0.46
N GLU A 159 -11.44 10.25 0.53
CA GLU A 159 -10.81 11.58 0.59
C GLU A 159 -9.52 11.65 -0.22
N PHE A 160 -8.67 10.63 -0.13
CA PHE A 160 -7.31 10.66 -0.68
C PHE A 160 -7.11 9.74 -1.89
N ALA A 161 -8.09 8.93 -2.27
CA ALA A 161 -7.96 7.93 -3.34
C ALA A 161 -6.66 7.09 -3.21
N PHE A 162 -6.28 6.75 -1.98
CA PHE A 162 -5.05 6.03 -1.68
C PHE A 162 -5.06 4.65 -2.33
N LEU A 163 -4.05 4.36 -3.12
CA LEU A 163 -3.92 3.07 -3.78
C LEU A 163 -3.46 2.02 -2.76
N GLY A 164 -4.35 1.15 -2.40
CA GLY A 164 -4.10 0.09 -1.45
C GLY A 164 -3.27 -1.07 -2.02
N THR A 165 -3.33 -2.19 -1.32
CA THR A 165 -2.50 -3.37 -1.58
C THR A 165 -2.67 -3.94 -2.99
N ILE A 166 -1.61 -3.94 -3.77
CA ILE A 166 -1.58 -4.59 -5.09
C ILE A 166 -1.51 -6.11 -4.96
N THR A 167 -0.78 -6.60 -3.96
CA THR A 167 -0.65 -8.03 -3.70
C THR A 167 -0.35 -8.29 -2.23
N ASN A 168 -0.97 -9.35 -1.70
CA ASN A 168 -0.62 -9.94 -0.42
C ASN A 168 0.18 -11.21 -0.71
N GLY A 169 1.46 -11.22 -0.36
CA GLY A 169 2.32 -12.38 -0.52
C GLY A 169 2.39 -13.20 0.77
N PRO A 170 2.24 -14.54 0.70
CA PRO A 170 2.58 -15.37 1.83
C PRO A 170 4.10 -15.49 1.97
N ASP A 171 4.58 -15.47 3.20
CA ASP A 171 5.96 -15.83 3.52
C ASP A 171 6.11 -17.36 3.47
N PHE A 172 7.12 -17.83 2.78
CA PHE A 172 7.47 -19.23 2.72
C PHE A 172 8.75 -19.49 3.49
N VAL A 173 8.73 -20.52 4.32
CA VAL A 173 9.89 -20.97 5.05
C VAL A 173 10.19 -22.42 4.70
N MET A 174 11.39 -22.67 4.17
CA MET A 174 11.90 -24.02 3.96
C MET A 174 12.86 -24.40 5.08
N VAL A 175 12.56 -25.46 5.78
CA VAL A 175 13.38 -25.96 6.89
C VAL A 175 13.77 -27.42 6.69
N LYS A 176 14.91 -27.82 7.23
CA LYS A 176 15.25 -29.24 7.31
C LYS A 176 14.27 -29.95 8.22
N LYS A 177 13.86 -31.17 7.84
CA LYS A 177 12.93 -31.99 8.65
C LYS A 177 13.38 -32.24 10.08
N THR A 178 14.67 -32.16 10.32
CA THR A 178 15.31 -32.34 11.63
C THR A 178 15.32 -31.08 12.48
N LEU A 179 14.86 -29.94 11.98
CA LEU A 179 14.72 -28.72 12.78
C LEU A 179 13.31 -28.66 13.37
N ALA A 180 13.21 -28.82 14.69
CA ALA A 180 11.96 -28.76 15.41
C ALA A 180 11.57 -27.33 15.77
N ASN A 181 10.27 -27.10 15.85
CA ASN A 181 9.64 -25.87 16.33
C ASN A 181 9.99 -24.60 15.54
N TYR A 182 10.58 -24.73 14.36
CA TYR A 182 10.77 -23.63 13.43
C TYR A 182 9.70 -23.65 12.35
N GLY A 183 9.04 -22.52 12.14
CA GLY A 183 8.03 -22.38 11.09
C GLY A 183 7.44 -20.98 11.09
N PRO A 184 6.77 -20.61 10.00
CA PRO A 184 6.12 -19.31 9.90
C PRO A 184 5.06 -19.18 11.00
N ARG A 185 5.07 -18.05 11.69
CA ARG A 185 4.06 -17.71 12.68
C ARG A 185 3.43 -16.39 12.28
N LEU A 186 2.13 -16.42 12.08
CA LEU A 186 1.36 -15.22 11.80
C LEU A 186 1.41 -14.31 13.05
N TYR A 187 1.93 -13.11 12.92
CA TYR A 187 1.95 -12.05 13.93
C TYR A 187 2.66 -12.34 15.26
N LYS A 188 3.45 -13.39 15.34
CA LYS A 188 4.20 -13.69 16.57
C LYS A 188 5.68 -13.83 16.27
N SER A 189 6.49 -13.25 17.13
CA SER A 189 7.92 -13.53 17.14
C SER A 189 8.15 -15.02 17.41
N MET A 190 9.18 -15.57 16.80
CA MET A 190 9.62 -16.93 17.03
C MET A 190 10.10 -17.09 18.48
N ASP A 191 9.62 -18.12 19.16
CA ASP A 191 10.25 -18.54 20.41
C ASP A 191 11.53 -19.33 20.10
N TRP A 192 12.65 -18.63 20.02
CA TRP A 192 13.94 -19.21 19.70
C TRP A 192 14.42 -20.20 20.74
N THR A 193 13.93 -20.14 21.97
CA THR A 193 14.31 -21.08 23.03
C THR A 193 13.77 -22.48 22.79
N ALA A 194 12.70 -22.59 22.03
CA ALA A 194 12.06 -23.86 21.69
C ALA A 194 12.57 -24.47 20.37
N VAL A 195 13.34 -23.70 19.57
CA VAL A 195 13.89 -24.19 18.29
C VAL A 195 15.13 -25.05 18.55
N GLY A 196 15.16 -26.24 17.96
CA GLY A 196 16.29 -27.14 18.15
C GLY A 196 16.36 -28.25 17.11
N TRP A 197 17.50 -28.92 17.07
CA TRP A 197 17.69 -30.07 16.21
C TRP A 197 17.14 -31.33 16.89
N MET A 198 16.32 -32.07 16.15
CA MET A 198 15.90 -33.40 16.59
C MET A 198 17.05 -34.39 16.41
N ASN A 199 17.27 -35.25 17.39
CA ASN A 199 18.16 -36.38 17.22
C ASN A 199 17.59 -37.33 16.16
N SER A 200 18.39 -37.70 15.19
CA SER A 200 18.05 -38.67 14.15
C SER A 200 17.93 -40.07 14.71
#